data_22891bb8b0446417eb560b00d60668d5
#
_entry.id   22891bb8b0446417eb560b00d60668d5
#
_cell.length_a   1.000
_cell.length_b   1.000
_cell.length_c   1.000
_cell.angle_alpha   90.00
_cell.angle_beta   90.00
_cell.angle_gamma   90.00
#
_symmetry.space_group_name_H-M   'P 1'
#
loop_
_entity.id
_entity.type
_entity.pdbx_description
1 polymer ?
#
loop_
_entity_poly.entity_id
_entity_poly.type
_entity_poly.pdbx_seq_one_letter_code
_entity_poly.pdbx_strand_id
1 'polypeptide(L)'
;FVFVPRYDIQAAAGHGQLVGDEQPMFAMAFRRYWIENYVTRDIKNLSVISVKGDSMEGVLNDGDTILINHGQTTPRDGLYVLRLNENLLVKRLQLIPGGIVNVISANEAYPTFEIDLKNPTDDVAIIGRVEWFGRSI
;
A
#
# COMPACT_ATOMS: atom_id res chain seq x y z
N PHE A 1 -22.07 2.33 9.41
CA PHE A 1 -20.62 2.12 9.32
C PHE A 1 -20.30 0.79 8.66
N VAL A 2 -19.18 0.73 7.98
CA VAL A 2 -18.54 -0.52 7.57
C VAL A 2 -17.31 -0.73 8.42
N PHE A 3 -16.97 -2.00 8.68
CA PHE A 3 -15.82 -2.36 9.51
C PHE A 3 -14.77 -3.02 8.62
N VAL A 4 -13.60 -2.39 8.58
CA VAL A 4 -12.47 -2.87 7.76
C VAL A 4 -11.46 -3.52 8.68
N PRO A 5 -11.05 -4.78 8.42
CA PRO A 5 -10.10 -5.46 9.29
C PRO A 5 -8.75 -4.75 9.32
N ARG A 6 -8.19 -4.60 10.51
CA ARG A 6 -6.86 -4.08 10.73
C ARG A 6 -5.93 -5.22 11.11
N TYR A 7 -4.82 -5.32 10.38
CA TYR A 7 -3.83 -6.36 10.60
C TYR A 7 -2.61 -5.78 11.33
N ASP A 8 -2.00 -6.61 12.18
CA ASP A 8 -0.75 -6.27 12.86
C ASP A 8 0.43 -6.57 11.94
N ILE A 9 0.39 -5.99 10.76
CA ILE A 9 1.46 -6.07 9.78
C ILE A 9 1.78 -4.65 9.34
N GLN A 10 3.02 -4.40 9.00
CA GLN A 10 3.46 -3.08 8.61
C GLN A 10 4.02 -3.12 7.21
N ALA A 11 3.58 -2.16 6.39
CA ALA A 11 4.23 -1.91 5.12
C ALA A 11 5.44 -1.05 5.38
N ALA A 12 6.62 -1.59 5.14
CA ALA A 12 7.86 -0.87 5.35
C ALA A 12 8.10 0.14 4.24
N ALA A 13 8.53 1.31 4.63
CA ALA A 13 8.90 2.34 3.69
C ALA A 13 10.38 2.19 3.23
N GLY A 14 11.28 1.78 4.12
CA GLY A 14 12.70 1.58 3.79
C GLY A 14 13.11 0.12 3.78
N HIS A 15 12.75 -0.61 4.82
CA HIS A 15 13.00 -2.04 4.94
C HIS A 15 11.67 -2.77 4.87
N GLY A 16 11.65 -3.89 4.18
CA GLY A 16 10.46 -4.69 4.07
C GLY A 16 10.10 -5.39 5.37
N GLN A 17 8.82 -5.65 5.54
CA GLN A 17 8.29 -6.54 6.56
C GLN A 17 7.94 -7.87 5.91
N LEU A 18 8.14 -8.96 6.64
CA LEU A 18 7.75 -10.27 6.13
C LEU A 18 6.23 -10.32 5.93
N VAL A 19 5.82 -10.84 4.78
CA VAL A 19 4.42 -11.08 4.48
C VAL A 19 4.08 -12.49 4.93
N GLY A 20 3.11 -12.62 5.79
CA GLY A 20 2.65 -13.91 6.29
C GLY A 20 1.14 -13.96 6.37
N ASP A 21 0.63 -15.08 6.87
CA ASP A 21 -0.80 -15.26 7.13
C ASP A 21 -1.14 -14.56 8.44
N GLU A 22 -1.52 -13.30 8.33
CA GLU A 22 -1.84 -12.48 9.48
C GLU A 22 -3.31 -12.61 9.84
N GLN A 23 -3.58 -12.60 11.16
CA GLN A 23 -4.95 -12.54 11.66
C GLN A 23 -5.32 -11.09 11.97
N PRO A 24 -6.56 -10.68 11.71
CA PRO A 24 -6.99 -9.34 12.05
C PRO A 24 -6.90 -9.10 13.57
N MET A 25 -6.32 -7.96 13.96
CA MET A 25 -6.28 -7.55 15.37
C MET A 25 -7.63 -7.02 15.81
N PHE A 26 -8.20 -6.14 15.00
CA PHE A 26 -9.49 -5.51 15.24
C PHE A 26 -9.94 -4.85 13.94
N ALA A 27 -11.10 -4.19 13.95
CA ALA A 27 -11.62 -3.52 12.78
C ALA A 27 -11.66 -2.01 13.00
N MET A 28 -11.46 -1.26 11.93
CA MET A 28 -11.72 0.18 11.91
C MET A 28 -13.05 0.45 11.24
N ALA A 29 -13.81 1.38 11.82
CA ALA A 29 -15.11 1.76 11.29
C ALA A 29 -14.96 2.96 10.36
N PHE A 30 -15.57 2.85 9.19
CA PHE A 30 -15.66 3.95 8.23
C PHE A 30 -17.11 4.17 7.87
N ARG A 31 -17.47 5.39 7.50
CA ARG A 31 -18.84 5.66 7.03
C ARG A 31 -19.08 4.91 5.72
N ARG A 32 -20.17 4.15 5.69
CA ARG A 32 -20.57 3.36 4.52
C ARG A 32 -20.70 4.24 3.29
N TYR A 33 -21.35 5.40 3.42
CA TYR A 33 -21.55 6.32 2.31
C TYR A 33 -20.22 6.72 1.66
N TRP A 34 -19.22 7.07 2.50
CA TRP A 34 -17.90 7.47 1.98
C TRP A 34 -17.19 6.31 1.29
N ILE A 35 -17.17 5.15 1.91
CA ILE A 35 -16.55 3.97 1.30
C ILE A 35 -17.21 3.66 -0.04
N GLU A 36 -18.54 3.56 -0.09
CA GLU A 36 -19.23 3.11 -1.30
C GLU A 36 -19.20 4.12 -2.44
N ASN A 37 -19.07 5.41 -2.14
CA ASN A 37 -19.09 6.44 -3.16
C ASN A 37 -17.69 6.93 -3.56
N TYR A 38 -16.68 6.76 -2.72
CA TYR A 38 -15.34 7.29 -2.98
C TYR A 38 -14.23 6.26 -3.00
N VAL A 39 -14.47 5.05 -2.54
CA VAL A 39 -13.43 4.01 -2.48
C VAL A 39 -13.84 2.78 -3.28
N THR A 40 -14.80 2.00 -2.79
CA THR A 40 -15.26 0.79 -3.46
C THR A 40 -16.61 0.34 -2.90
N ARG A 41 -17.38 -0.36 -3.72
CA ARG A 41 -18.58 -1.06 -3.25
C ARG A 41 -18.25 -2.47 -2.75
N ASP A 42 -17.07 -2.96 -3.05
CA ASP A 42 -16.61 -4.28 -2.62
C ASP A 42 -15.77 -4.17 -1.35
N ILE A 43 -16.48 -4.02 -0.22
CA ILE A 43 -15.88 -3.73 1.09
C ILE A 43 -14.93 -4.84 1.55
N LYS A 44 -15.19 -6.08 1.15
CA LYS A 44 -14.32 -7.22 1.52
C LYS A 44 -12.91 -7.12 0.93
N ASN A 45 -12.70 -6.26 -0.07
CA ASN A 45 -11.39 -6.02 -0.64
C ASN A 45 -10.58 -4.94 0.08
N LEU A 46 -11.04 -4.51 1.25
CA LEU A 46 -10.35 -3.47 2.02
C LEU A 46 -9.62 -4.06 3.22
N SER A 47 -8.48 -3.49 3.54
CA SER A 47 -7.78 -3.76 4.79
C SER A 47 -7.05 -2.51 5.26
N VAL A 48 -6.64 -2.54 6.53
CA VAL A 48 -5.91 -1.45 7.17
C VAL A 48 -4.62 -2.00 7.76
N ILE A 49 -3.53 -1.32 7.51
CA ILE A 49 -2.22 -1.63 8.10
C ILE A 49 -1.49 -0.33 8.48
N SER A 50 -0.35 -0.47 9.15
CA SER A 50 0.51 0.67 9.51
C SER A 50 1.68 0.82 8.55
N VAL A 51 2.15 2.04 8.41
CA VAL A 51 3.39 2.37 7.68
C VAL A 51 4.55 2.35 8.68
N LYS A 52 5.68 1.79 8.27
CA LYS A 52 6.92 1.81 9.06
C LYS A 52 8.06 2.33 8.22
N GLY A 53 8.89 3.19 8.84
CA GLY A 53 10.07 3.74 8.20
C GLY A 53 9.82 5.11 7.58
N ASP A 54 10.81 5.63 6.86
CA ASP A 54 10.84 7.02 6.47
C ASP A 54 10.98 7.27 4.95
N SER A 55 10.92 6.22 4.11
CA SER A 55 11.12 6.44 2.67
C SER A 55 9.97 7.22 2.02
N MET A 56 8.80 7.26 2.65
CA MET A 56 7.67 8.04 2.17
C MET A 56 7.42 9.28 3.01
N GLU A 57 8.39 9.68 3.84
CA GLU A 57 8.28 10.82 4.72
C GLU A 57 7.92 12.09 3.96
N GLY A 58 6.98 12.84 4.51
CA GLY A 58 6.39 14.01 3.86
C GLY A 58 5.05 13.71 3.20
N VAL A 59 4.84 12.48 2.75
CA VAL A 59 3.58 12.00 2.19
C VAL A 59 2.92 11.02 3.15
N LEU A 60 3.64 9.96 3.51
CA LEU A 60 3.24 9.02 4.56
C LEU A 60 4.40 8.90 5.55
N ASN A 61 4.07 9.03 6.82
CA ASN A 61 5.08 8.97 7.88
C ASN A 61 5.00 7.67 8.66
N ASP A 62 6.09 7.34 9.33
CA ASP A 62 6.14 6.20 10.24
C ASP A 62 4.97 6.27 11.23
N GLY A 63 4.27 5.18 11.39
CA GLY A 63 3.11 5.09 12.28
C GLY A 63 1.78 5.49 11.66
N ASP A 64 1.76 6.01 10.46
CA ASP A 64 0.50 6.31 9.77
C ASP A 64 -0.30 5.03 9.54
N THR A 65 -1.60 5.15 9.61
CA THR A 65 -2.54 4.07 9.28
C THR A 65 -3.01 4.27 7.85
N ILE A 66 -2.97 3.23 7.03
CA ILE A 66 -3.42 3.32 5.64
C ILE A 66 -4.55 2.34 5.35
N LEU A 67 -5.50 2.79 4.52
CA LEU A 67 -6.58 1.97 3.99
C LEU A 67 -6.18 1.49 2.60
N ILE A 68 -6.20 0.19 2.39
CA ILE A 68 -5.75 -0.45 1.17
C ILE A 68 -6.94 -1.06 0.45
N ASN A 69 -7.05 -0.79 -0.85
CA ASN A 69 -8.04 -1.42 -1.73
C ASN A 69 -7.34 -2.50 -2.56
N HIS A 70 -7.56 -3.76 -2.19
CA HIS A 70 -6.97 -4.91 -2.87
C HIS A 70 -7.56 -5.18 -4.25
N GLY A 71 -8.66 -4.53 -4.59
CA GLY A 71 -9.25 -4.59 -5.92
C GLY A 71 -8.54 -3.71 -6.94
N GLN A 72 -7.64 -2.83 -6.51
CA GLN A 72 -6.90 -1.91 -7.36
C GLN A 72 -5.43 -2.34 -7.41
N THR A 73 -5.10 -3.22 -8.34
CA THR A 73 -3.76 -3.81 -8.48
C THR A 73 -3.07 -3.45 -9.80
N THR A 74 -3.74 -2.72 -10.67
CA THR A 74 -3.12 -2.16 -11.88
C THR A 74 -2.43 -0.86 -11.51
N PRO A 75 -1.11 -0.73 -11.69
CA PRO A 75 -0.40 0.48 -11.28
C PRO A 75 -0.79 1.67 -12.17
N ARG A 76 -1.32 2.68 -11.53
CA ARG A 76 -1.56 3.99 -12.13
C ARG A 76 -0.84 4.99 -11.23
N ASP A 77 -0.71 6.23 -11.63
CA ASP A 77 -0.03 7.18 -10.77
C ASP A 77 -0.75 7.29 -9.41
N GLY A 78 -0.10 6.82 -8.36
CA GLY A 78 -0.66 6.79 -7.02
C GLY A 78 0.21 6.00 -6.06
N LEU A 79 -0.26 5.91 -4.80
CA LEU A 79 0.42 5.19 -3.74
C LEU A 79 -0.13 3.77 -3.65
N TYR A 80 0.76 2.80 -3.58
CA TYR A 80 0.42 1.39 -3.54
C TYR A 80 1.24 0.66 -2.50
N VAL A 81 0.65 -0.40 -1.97
CA VAL A 81 1.39 -1.42 -1.24
C VAL A 81 1.79 -2.48 -2.24
N LEU A 82 3.07 -2.80 -2.30
CA LEU A 82 3.57 -3.87 -3.14
C LEU A 82 4.38 -4.85 -2.30
N ARG A 83 4.36 -6.11 -2.74
CA ARG A 83 5.24 -7.13 -2.19
C ARG A 83 6.43 -7.28 -3.14
N LEU A 84 7.62 -7.12 -2.60
CA LEU A 84 8.87 -7.39 -3.29
C LEU A 84 9.57 -8.52 -2.55
N ASN A 85 9.61 -9.69 -3.18
CA ASN A 85 10.00 -10.92 -2.53
C ASN A 85 9.11 -11.19 -1.32
N GLU A 86 9.64 -11.23 -0.10
CA GLU A 86 8.86 -11.49 1.11
C GLU A 86 8.48 -10.22 1.88
N ASN A 87 8.72 -9.04 1.29
CA ASN A 87 8.59 -7.77 2.01
C ASN A 87 7.45 -6.92 1.44
N LEU A 88 6.69 -6.28 2.33
CA LEU A 88 5.70 -5.27 1.95
C LEU A 88 6.35 -3.89 1.95
N LEU A 89 6.12 -3.13 0.88
CA LEU A 89 6.61 -1.76 0.72
C LEU A 89 5.45 -0.85 0.36
N VAL A 90 5.50 0.40 0.83
CA VAL A 90 4.61 1.46 0.35
C VAL A 90 5.43 2.39 -0.52
N LYS A 91 4.99 2.59 -1.76
CA LYS A 91 5.69 3.43 -2.72
C LYS A 91 4.70 4.12 -3.66
N ARG A 92 5.14 5.20 -4.26
CA ARG A 92 4.43 5.74 -5.43
C ARG A 92 4.79 4.88 -6.64
N LEU A 93 3.78 4.44 -7.36
CA LEU A 93 3.97 3.70 -8.61
C LEU A 93 3.54 4.57 -9.77
N GLN A 94 4.34 4.53 -10.83
CA GLN A 94 4.05 5.24 -12.07
C GLN A 94 4.29 4.28 -13.23
N LEU A 95 3.24 4.00 -13.99
CA LEU A 95 3.33 3.16 -15.17
C LEU A 95 3.89 3.98 -16.33
N ILE A 96 4.98 3.50 -16.92
CA ILE A 96 5.58 4.09 -18.11
C ILE A 96 5.45 3.14 -19.30
N PRO A 97 5.65 3.60 -20.55
CA PRO A 97 5.51 2.77 -21.73
C PRO A 97 6.36 1.50 -21.66
N GLY A 98 5.84 0.39 -22.21
CA GLY A 98 6.54 -0.88 -22.26
C GLY A 98 6.22 -1.81 -21.10
N GLY A 99 5.26 -1.46 -20.24
CA GLY A 99 4.89 -2.28 -19.08
C GLY A 99 5.87 -2.14 -17.91
N ILE A 100 6.67 -1.09 -17.94
CA ILE A 100 7.62 -0.78 -16.87
C ILE A 100 6.94 0.08 -15.82
N VAL A 101 7.24 -0.17 -14.56
CA VAL A 101 6.72 0.61 -13.44
C VAL A 101 7.88 1.26 -12.70
N ASN A 102 7.84 2.58 -12.58
CA ASN A 102 8.72 3.30 -11.69
C ASN A 102 8.22 3.15 -10.25
N VAL A 103 9.11 2.77 -9.35
CA VAL A 103 8.86 2.64 -7.92
C VAL A 103 9.58 3.77 -7.21
N ILE A 104 8.82 4.71 -6.69
CA ILE A 104 9.33 6.01 -6.26
C ILE A 104 9.09 6.19 -4.76
N SER A 105 10.15 6.61 -4.06
CA SER A 105 10.06 7.03 -2.66
C SER A 105 9.89 8.53 -2.58
N ALA A 106 9.08 9.02 -1.63
CA ALA A 106 8.94 10.47 -1.42
C ALA A 106 10.20 11.08 -0.84
N ASN A 107 10.94 10.31 -0.05
CA ASN A 107 12.22 10.74 0.52
C ASN A 107 13.33 10.51 -0.50
N GLU A 108 13.98 11.58 -0.90
CA GLU A 108 15.03 11.55 -1.94
C GLU A 108 16.27 10.74 -1.56
N ALA A 109 16.44 10.42 -0.27
CA ALA A 109 17.54 9.56 0.18
C ALA A 109 17.41 8.13 -0.34
N TYR A 110 16.22 7.74 -0.78
CA TYR A 110 15.96 6.41 -1.33
C TYR A 110 15.86 6.48 -2.85
N PRO A 111 16.65 5.66 -3.58
CA PRO A 111 16.65 5.72 -5.03
C PRO A 111 15.37 5.16 -5.63
N THR A 112 14.93 5.78 -6.73
CA THR A 112 13.88 5.22 -7.58
C THR A 112 14.42 4.01 -8.32
N PHE A 113 13.58 2.99 -8.49
CA PHE A 113 13.95 1.83 -9.30
C PHE A 113 12.76 1.41 -10.16
N GLU A 114 13.04 0.57 -11.14
CA GLU A 114 12.06 0.11 -12.12
C GLU A 114 11.74 -1.37 -11.91
N ILE A 115 10.49 -1.74 -12.21
CA ILE A 115 10.06 -3.13 -12.26
C ILE A 115 9.44 -3.36 -13.62
N ASP A 116 9.87 -4.43 -14.30
CA ASP A 116 9.22 -4.91 -15.53
C ASP A 116 8.19 -5.96 -15.13
N LEU A 117 6.92 -5.59 -15.17
CA LEU A 117 5.83 -6.50 -14.77
C LEU A 117 5.62 -7.66 -15.74
N LYS A 118 6.10 -7.54 -16.98
CA LYS A 118 6.00 -8.61 -17.99
C LYS A 118 7.07 -9.68 -17.79
N ASN A 119 8.27 -9.24 -17.38
CA ASN A 119 9.42 -10.11 -17.17
C ASN A 119 10.12 -9.74 -15.87
N PRO A 120 9.47 -9.95 -14.72
CA PRO A 120 10.04 -9.55 -13.44
C PRO A 120 11.27 -10.40 -13.12
N THR A 121 12.32 -9.75 -12.59
CA THR A 121 13.52 -10.42 -12.10
C THR A 121 13.37 -10.89 -10.66
N ASP A 122 12.41 -10.31 -9.94
CA ASP A 122 12.10 -10.64 -8.56
C ASP A 122 10.64 -11.09 -8.44
N ASP A 123 10.31 -11.73 -7.34
CA ASP A 123 8.92 -12.04 -7.01
C ASP A 123 8.24 -10.76 -6.54
N VAL A 124 7.38 -10.23 -7.39
CA VAL A 124 6.71 -8.95 -7.20
C VAL A 124 5.21 -9.10 -7.37
N ALA A 125 4.45 -8.49 -6.47
CA ALA A 125 3.01 -8.37 -6.61
C ALA A 125 2.54 -7.01 -6.09
N ILE A 126 1.59 -6.41 -6.81
CA ILE A 126 0.91 -5.21 -6.33
C ILE A 126 -0.23 -5.68 -5.45
N ILE A 127 -0.19 -5.32 -4.17
CA ILE A 127 -1.14 -5.78 -3.16
C ILE A 127 -2.41 -4.95 -3.19
N GLY A 128 -2.30 -3.65 -3.41
CA GLY A 128 -3.45 -2.77 -3.50
C GLY A 128 -3.08 -1.30 -3.45
N ARG A 129 -4.06 -0.49 -3.80
CA ARG A 129 -3.92 0.97 -3.81
C ARG A 129 -4.20 1.53 -2.42
N VAL A 130 -3.39 2.50 -2.01
CA VAL A 130 -3.65 3.26 -0.77
C VAL A 130 -4.72 4.30 -1.09
N GLU A 131 -5.86 4.20 -0.41
CA GLU A 131 -7.02 5.04 -0.67
C GLU A 131 -7.20 6.15 0.36
N TRP A 132 -6.60 6.00 1.54
CA TRP A 132 -6.76 6.93 2.64
C TRP A 132 -5.66 6.67 3.66
N PHE A 133 -5.31 7.70 4.41
CA PHE A 133 -4.44 7.55 5.58
C PHE A 133 -4.96 8.36 6.75
N GLY A 134 -4.61 7.91 7.96
CA GLY A 134 -4.85 8.62 9.19
C GLY A 134 -3.58 8.67 10.02
N ARG A 135 -3.50 9.69 10.87
CA ARG A 135 -2.30 9.96 11.64
C ARG A 135 -2.67 10.44 13.03
N SER A 136 -2.00 9.86 14.03
CA SER A 136 -2.08 10.38 15.39
C SER A 136 -1.11 11.55 15.55
N ILE A 137 -1.55 12.51 16.31
CA ILE A 137 -0.72 13.69 16.61
C ILE A 137 0.26 13.36 17.73
#